data_36f0562fd132099d320fa119791d366f
#
_entry.id   36f0562fd132099d320fa119791d366f
#
_cell.length_a   1.000
_cell.length_b   1.000
_cell.length_c   1.000
_cell.angle_alpha   90.00
_cell.angle_beta   90.00
_cell.angle_gamma   90.00
#
_symmetry.space_group_name_H-M   'P 1'
#
loop_
_entity.id
_entity.type
_entity.pdbx_description
1 polymer ?
#
loop_
_entity_poly.entity_id
_entity_poly.type
_entity_poly.pdbx_seq_one_letter_code
_entity_poly.pdbx_strand_id
1 'polypeptide(L)'
;NEAESERRRDLALRAVTAHIATVDRIESAARQALSGAVPADERDTIAWVERGDRDARYEVNAAPFEVGDFLRAALFARTPSVVLTSATLAEGRSFAFLRESLGVEAAQELIAPSPFDYRRQARLFIAPGNLNPKDRDFAQKAAPIVEECLDRTSGRAFVLFTSYARLREVRALLAGRLTFPTKLQGELPRAALLDWFRATPNAVLFGTGTFWEGIDVVGDQLSCVIIDRLPFPSPADPLVAARIAALEARGRSGFEHYMIPSAIVRLKQGFGRLIRSKSDRGLIALLDGRALSMRYGATIVDALPPATRIADLSALDALWAEFAPLRTSIPKD
;
A
#
# COMPACT_ATOMS: atom_id res chain seq x y z
N ASN A 1 -51.60 12.94 3.62
CA ASN A 1 -50.94 12.36 2.49
C ASN A 1 -50.37 13.38 1.49
N GLU A 2 -50.77 14.64 1.59
CA GLU A 2 -50.08 15.72 0.83
C GLU A 2 -48.61 15.91 1.25
N ALA A 3 -48.34 15.88 2.55
CA ALA A 3 -46.98 16.02 3.10
C ALA A 3 -46.00 14.90 2.66
N GLU A 4 -46.49 13.72 2.41
CA GLU A 4 -45.68 12.60 1.92
C GLU A 4 -45.40 12.73 0.41
N SER A 5 -46.37 13.27 -0.32
CA SER A 5 -46.23 13.59 -1.74
C SER A 5 -45.20 14.74 -1.96
N GLU A 6 -45.27 15.75 -1.11
CA GLU A 6 -44.27 16.86 -1.14
C GLU A 6 -42.85 16.39 -0.78
N ARG A 7 -42.70 15.54 0.23
CA ARG A 7 -41.41 14.95 0.57
C ARG A 7 -40.82 14.11 -0.57
N ARG A 8 -41.65 13.32 -1.25
CA ARG A 8 -41.19 12.52 -2.42
C ARG A 8 -40.80 13.42 -3.59
N ARG A 9 -41.54 14.52 -3.81
CA ARG A 9 -41.18 15.53 -4.83
C ARG A 9 -39.86 16.21 -4.51
N ASP A 10 -39.64 16.63 -3.28
CA ASP A 10 -38.41 17.29 -2.85
C ASP A 10 -37.19 16.35 -2.96
N LEU A 11 -37.36 15.07 -2.58
CA LEU A 11 -36.33 14.06 -2.73
C LEU A 11 -35.98 13.80 -4.21
N ALA A 12 -37.01 13.71 -5.05
CA ALA A 12 -36.80 13.52 -6.48
C ALA A 12 -36.11 14.74 -7.11
N LEU A 13 -36.51 15.95 -6.71
CA LEU A 13 -35.88 17.18 -7.21
C LEU A 13 -34.42 17.28 -6.80
N ARG A 14 -34.09 16.95 -5.56
CA ARG A 14 -32.70 16.88 -5.06
C ARG A 14 -31.87 15.83 -5.81
N ALA A 15 -32.45 14.66 -6.09
CA ALA A 15 -31.77 13.61 -6.86
C ALA A 15 -31.49 14.07 -8.31
N VAL A 16 -32.48 14.72 -8.96
CA VAL A 16 -32.30 15.27 -10.31
C VAL A 16 -31.26 16.38 -10.32
N THR A 17 -31.30 17.29 -9.36
CA THR A 17 -30.31 18.38 -9.26
C THR A 17 -28.88 17.82 -9.02
N ALA A 18 -28.75 16.79 -8.19
CA ALA A 18 -27.48 16.11 -7.99
C ALA A 18 -26.98 15.39 -9.26
N HIS A 19 -27.88 14.81 -10.05
CA HIS A 19 -27.56 14.20 -11.34
C HIS A 19 -27.09 15.23 -12.36
N ILE A 20 -27.80 16.37 -12.50
CA ILE A 20 -27.40 17.44 -13.38
C ILE A 20 -26.02 17.97 -13.01
N ALA A 21 -25.76 18.26 -11.74
CA ALA A 21 -24.45 18.71 -11.28
C ALA A 21 -23.35 17.66 -11.52
N THR A 22 -23.70 16.37 -11.57
CA THR A 22 -22.75 15.29 -11.90
C THR A 22 -22.45 15.27 -13.40
N VAL A 23 -23.46 15.43 -14.26
CA VAL A 23 -23.30 15.51 -15.72
C VAL A 23 -22.46 16.73 -16.10
N ASP A 24 -22.73 17.89 -15.51
CA ASP A 24 -21.98 19.13 -15.76
C ASP A 24 -20.49 18.96 -15.36
N ARG A 25 -20.22 18.28 -14.25
CA ARG A 25 -18.85 17.96 -13.83
C ARG A 25 -18.16 17.01 -14.81
N ILE A 26 -18.86 15.97 -15.28
CA ILE A 26 -18.32 15.03 -16.27
C ILE A 26 -18.02 15.75 -17.59
N GLU A 27 -18.91 16.63 -18.05
CA GLU A 27 -18.70 17.40 -19.28
C GLU A 27 -17.52 18.36 -19.13
N SER A 28 -17.43 19.09 -18.03
CA SER A 28 -16.31 19.98 -17.73
C SER A 28 -14.99 19.19 -17.64
N ALA A 29 -15.00 18.06 -16.95
CA ALA A 29 -13.85 17.16 -16.81
C ALA A 29 -13.40 16.58 -18.17
N ALA A 30 -14.35 16.19 -19.03
CA ALA A 30 -14.05 15.70 -20.36
C ALA A 30 -13.43 16.79 -21.25
N ARG A 31 -13.97 18.00 -21.23
CA ARG A 31 -13.41 19.16 -21.95
C ARG A 31 -11.99 19.47 -21.48
N GLN A 32 -11.76 19.45 -20.18
CA GLN A 32 -10.45 19.67 -19.55
C GLN A 32 -9.43 18.61 -19.93
N ALA A 33 -9.81 17.33 -19.82
CA ALA A 33 -8.95 16.20 -20.19
C ALA A 33 -8.56 16.23 -21.67
N LEU A 34 -9.48 16.64 -22.55
CA LEU A 34 -9.23 16.77 -23.99
C LEU A 34 -8.38 18.00 -24.34
N SER A 35 -8.44 19.07 -23.57
CA SER A 35 -7.65 20.28 -23.80
C SER A 35 -6.19 20.14 -23.35
N GLY A 36 -5.83 19.11 -22.58
CA GLY A 36 -4.50 18.96 -21.99
C GLY A 36 -4.12 20.06 -21.00
N ALA A 37 -5.05 20.94 -20.64
CA ALA A 37 -4.82 22.02 -19.72
C ALA A 37 -4.96 21.52 -18.27
N VAL A 38 -3.90 21.63 -17.48
CA VAL A 38 -4.00 21.56 -16.02
C VAL A 38 -4.59 22.92 -15.59
N PRO A 39 -5.71 22.97 -14.88
CA PRO A 39 -6.26 24.24 -14.42
C PRO A 39 -5.28 24.89 -13.44
N ALA A 40 -4.88 26.11 -13.75
CA ALA A 40 -4.12 26.93 -12.81
C ALA A 40 -5.01 27.52 -11.72
N ASP A 41 -6.32 27.40 -11.86
CA ASP A 41 -7.29 27.98 -10.96
C ASP A 41 -8.46 27.03 -10.72
N GLU A 42 -8.73 26.93 -9.46
CA GLU A 42 -10.00 26.65 -8.85
C GLU A 42 -10.64 25.29 -9.07
N ARG A 43 -10.72 24.71 -7.98
CA ARG A 43 -11.75 23.73 -7.66
C ARG A 43 -11.45 22.34 -8.15
N ASP A 44 -10.24 21.96 -7.73
CA ASP A 44 -10.20 20.74 -6.95
C ASP A 44 -10.51 19.47 -7.75
N THR A 45 -10.72 19.56 -9.07
CA THR A 45 -11.01 18.39 -9.89
C THR A 45 -9.98 18.26 -11.01
N ILE A 46 -9.29 17.14 -11.01
CA ILE A 46 -8.42 16.74 -12.11
C ILE A 46 -9.21 15.79 -12.99
N ALA A 47 -9.15 16.02 -14.28
CA ALA A 47 -9.72 15.12 -15.26
C ALA A 47 -8.61 14.53 -16.13
N TRP A 48 -8.76 13.26 -16.46
CA TRP A 48 -7.84 12.57 -17.36
C TRP A 48 -8.55 11.48 -18.15
N VAL A 49 -7.91 11.05 -19.25
CA VAL A 49 -8.42 9.97 -20.08
C VAL A 49 -7.49 8.79 -19.96
N GLU A 50 -8.03 7.64 -19.65
CA GLU A 50 -7.33 6.37 -19.68
C GLU A 50 -7.75 5.55 -20.88
N ARG A 51 -6.79 4.87 -21.49
CA ARG A 51 -7.04 3.89 -22.52
C ARG A 51 -6.97 2.49 -21.92
N GLY A 52 -8.06 1.75 -22.00
CA GLY A 52 -8.08 0.37 -21.54
C GLY A 52 -7.12 -0.52 -22.32
N ASP A 53 -6.39 -1.39 -21.60
CA ASP A 53 -5.36 -2.26 -22.18
C ASP A 53 -5.89 -3.31 -23.16
N ARG A 54 -7.15 -3.71 -23.06
CA ARG A 54 -7.72 -4.86 -23.81
C ARG A 54 -8.74 -4.49 -24.87
N ASP A 55 -9.42 -3.38 -24.67
CA ASP A 55 -10.45 -2.87 -25.58
C ASP A 55 -10.06 -1.45 -25.95
N ALA A 56 -10.28 -1.03 -27.20
CA ALA A 56 -10.06 0.36 -27.60
C ALA A 56 -11.05 1.33 -26.90
N ARG A 57 -11.36 1.07 -25.63
CA ARG A 57 -12.23 1.90 -24.79
C ARG A 57 -11.40 2.99 -24.16
N TYR A 58 -11.96 4.19 -24.16
CA TYR A 58 -11.43 5.32 -23.42
C TYR A 58 -12.33 5.59 -22.22
N GLU A 59 -11.71 5.73 -21.06
CA GLU A 59 -12.39 6.11 -19.83
C GLU A 59 -12.03 7.54 -19.48
N VAL A 60 -13.05 8.39 -19.31
CA VAL A 60 -12.87 9.76 -18.81
C VAL A 60 -13.03 9.71 -17.30
N ASN A 61 -11.99 10.08 -16.61
CA ASN A 61 -11.93 10.10 -15.16
C ASN A 61 -11.90 11.53 -14.67
N ALA A 62 -12.55 11.78 -13.54
CA ALA A 62 -12.48 13.04 -12.83
C ALA A 62 -12.47 12.78 -11.32
N ALA A 63 -11.55 13.41 -10.62
CA ALA A 63 -11.48 13.29 -9.17
C ALA A 63 -10.98 14.60 -8.53
N PRO A 64 -11.48 14.97 -7.36
CA PRO A 64 -10.90 16.05 -6.60
C PRO A 64 -9.48 15.68 -6.20
N PHE A 65 -8.52 16.58 -6.40
CA PHE A 65 -7.15 16.34 -5.93
C PHE A 65 -6.98 16.66 -4.43
N GLU A 66 -7.76 17.61 -3.90
CA GLU A 66 -7.90 17.88 -2.48
C GLU A 66 -9.32 17.52 -2.02
N VAL A 67 -9.44 16.44 -1.26
CA VAL A 67 -10.75 16.01 -0.74
C VAL A 67 -11.13 16.72 0.57
N GLY A 68 -10.21 17.47 1.16
CA GLY A 68 -10.37 18.07 2.48
C GLY A 68 -11.56 19.02 2.56
N ASP A 69 -11.71 19.94 1.59
CA ASP A 69 -12.81 20.89 1.57
C ASP A 69 -14.18 20.22 1.36
N PHE A 70 -14.19 19.20 0.51
CA PHE A 70 -15.39 18.39 0.30
C PHE A 70 -15.78 17.66 1.59
N LEU A 71 -14.83 17.01 2.27
CA LEU A 71 -15.09 16.29 3.53
C LEU A 71 -15.49 17.25 4.65
N ARG A 72 -14.90 18.43 4.70
CA ARG A 72 -15.27 19.47 5.67
C ARG A 72 -16.74 19.86 5.51
N ALA A 73 -17.17 20.14 4.28
CA ALA A 73 -18.53 20.55 3.99
C ALA A 73 -19.55 19.40 4.08
N ALA A 74 -19.19 18.22 3.58
CA ALA A 74 -20.11 17.09 3.45
C ALA A 74 -20.23 16.24 4.75
N LEU A 75 -19.15 16.15 5.53
CA LEU A 75 -19.06 15.29 6.71
C LEU A 75 -18.83 16.08 7.99
N PHE A 76 -17.71 16.78 8.13
CA PHE A 76 -17.29 17.33 9.42
C PHE A 76 -18.17 18.49 9.89
N ALA A 77 -18.69 19.32 8.99
CA ALA A 77 -19.61 20.41 9.35
C ALA A 77 -21.04 19.93 9.66
N ARG A 78 -21.38 18.71 9.27
CA ARG A 78 -22.75 18.17 9.42
C ARG A 78 -22.90 17.11 10.49
N THR A 79 -21.78 16.56 10.96
CA THR A 79 -21.77 15.47 11.92
C THR A 79 -21.23 15.98 13.25
N PRO A 80 -22.01 15.90 14.35
CA PRO A 80 -21.59 16.43 15.65
C PRO A 80 -20.28 15.82 16.18
N SER A 81 -19.99 14.57 15.84
CA SER A 81 -18.76 13.89 16.23
C SER A 81 -18.35 12.88 15.18
N VAL A 82 -17.07 12.88 14.80
CA VAL A 82 -16.48 11.93 13.86
C VAL A 82 -15.25 11.32 14.51
N VAL A 83 -15.20 9.99 14.56
CA VAL A 83 -14.07 9.23 15.06
C VAL A 83 -13.38 8.51 13.89
N LEU A 84 -12.09 8.81 13.69
CA LEU A 84 -11.25 8.15 12.72
C LEU A 84 -10.32 7.19 13.45
N THR A 85 -10.33 5.93 13.06
CA THR A 85 -9.49 4.90 13.68
C THR A 85 -8.83 4.01 12.63
N SER A 86 -7.54 3.80 12.76
CA SER A 86 -6.77 2.85 11.94
C SER A 86 -5.39 2.63 12.57
N ALA A 87 -4.73 1.56 12.18
CA ALA A 87 -3.35 1.28 12.56
C ALA A 87 -2.32 2.18 11.83
N THR A 88 -2.73 2.89 10.79
CA THR A 88 -1.84 3.65 9.89
C THR A 88 -2.19 5.12 9.75
N LEU A 89 -2.93 5.72 10.71
CA LEU A 89 -3.29 7.14 10.66
C LEU A 89 -2.11 8.06 10.93
N ALA A 90 -1.16 7.62 11.75
CA ALA A 90 -0.03 8.45 12.16
C ALA A 90 1.26 8.06 11.42
N GLU A 91 2.06 9.07 11.07
CA GLU A 91 3.45 8.93 10.67
C GLU A 91 4.34 9.13 11.89
N GLY A 92 4.99 8.06 12.37
CA GLY A 92 5.68 8.13 13.65
C GLY A 92 4.70 8.51 14.75
N ARG A 93 4.77 9.75 15.22
CA ARG A 93 3.88 10.34 16.25
C ARG A 93 3.03 11.50 15.71
N SER A 94 2.98 11.72 14.41
CA SER A 94 2.29 12.86 13.79
C SER A 94 1.08 12.42 12.97
N PHE A 95 -0.03 13.12 13.12
CA PHE A 95 -1.23 13.00 12.28
C PHE A 95 -1.29 14.09 11.20
N ALA A 96 -0.25 14.90 11.04
CA ALA A 96 -0.26 16.07 10.18
C ALA A 96 -0.63 15.73 8.73
N PHE A 97 -0.02 14.69 8.16
CA PHE A 97 -0.30 14.24 6.79
C PHE A 97 -1.76 13.83 6.59
N LEU A 98 -2.31 13.06 7.54
CA LEU A 98 -3.72 12.64 7.49
C LEU A 98 -4.65 13.84 7.63
N ARG A 99 -4.40 14.70 8.59
CA ARG A 99 -5.23 15.90 8.86
C ARG A 99 -5.26 16.82 7.65
N GLU A 100 -4.10 17.08 7.05
CA GLU A 100 -4.00 17.89 5.82
C GLU A 100 -4.75 17.21 4.67
N SER A 101 -4.55 15.89 4.48
CA SER A 101 -5.20 15.13 3.40
C SER A 101 -6.73 15.10 3.51
N LEU A 102 -7.28 15.11 4.72
CA LEU A 102 -8.72 15.03 4.98
C LEU A 102 -9.36 16.39 5.31
N GLY A 103 -8.57 17.48 5.39
CA GLY A 103 -9.08 18.80 5.76
C GLY A 103 -9.53 18.91 7.21
N VAL A 104 -8.92 18.15 8.13
CA VAL A 104 -9.23 18.17 9.56
C VAL A 104 -8.41 19.28 10.24
N GLU A 105 -9.04 20.38 10.64
CA GLU A 105 -8.38 21.53 11.27
C GLU A 105 -8.03 21.28 12.73
N ALA A 106 -8.96 20.72 13.48
CA ALA A 106 -8.79 20.41 14.91
C ALA A 106 -9.32 19.00 15.21
N ALA A 107 -8.55 18.25 15.98
CA ALA A 107 -8.95 16.93 16.45
C ALA A 107 -8.25 16.60 17.77
N GLN A 108 -8.89 15.77 18.58
CA GLN A 108 -8.19 15.08 19.66
C GLN A 108 -7.43 13.90 19.03
N GLU A 109 -6.16 13.80 19.35
CA GLU A 109 -5.26 12.79 18.79
C GLU A 109 -4.87 11.78 19.86
N LEU A 110 -5.01 10.48 19.54
CA LEU A 110 -4.60 9.40 20.44
C LEU A 110 -3.79 8.36 19.66
N ILE A 111 -2.59 8.07 20.15
CA ILE A 111 -1.78 6.95 19.67
C ILE A 111 -1.77 5.88 20.77
N ALA A 112 -2.51 4.80 20.54
CA ALA A 112 -2.42 3.63 21.39
C ALA A 112 -1.17 2.82 21.04
N PRO A 113 -0.38 2.37 22.03
CA PRO A 113 0.76 1.51 21.75
C PRO A 113 0.32 0.19 21.14
N SER A 114 1.13 -0.35 20.22
CA SER A 114 0.85 -1.65 19.63
C SER A 114 0.91 -2.74 20.71
N PRO A 115 -0.04 -3.70 20.70
CA PRO A 115 0.00 -4.85 21.60
C PRO A 115 1.07 -5.89 21.20
N PHE A 116 1.75 -5.68 20.08
CA PHE A 116 2.71 -6.61 19.49
C PHE A 116 4.15 -6.20 19.82
N ASP A 117 4.98 -7.19 20.17
CA ASP A 117 6.42 -7.02 20.36
C ASP A 117 7.15 -7.24 19.01
N TYR A 118 7.15 -6.22 18.17
CA TYR A 118 7.80 -6.28 16.87
C TYR A 118 9.29 -6.61 16.95
N ARG A 119 9.98 -6.25 18.05
CA ARG A 119 11.41 -6.56 18.21
C ARG A 119 11.65 -8.05 18.33
N ARG A 120 10.75 -8.77 18.98
CA ARG A 120 10.80 -10.22 19.06
C ARG A 120 10.19 -10.91 17.85
N GLN A 121 9.04 -10.41 17.40
CA GLN A 121 8.20 -11.09 16.40
C GLN A 121 8.67 -10.89 14.96
N ALA A 122 9.31 -9.75 14.65
CA ALA A 122 9.67 -9.42 13.28
C ALA A 122 11.16 -9.17 13.09
N ARG A 123 11.66 -9.59 11.93
CA ARG A 123 12.97 -9.18 11.41
C ARG A 123 12.78 -8.31 10.19
N LEU A 124 13.54 -7.23 10.14
CA LEU A 124 13.59 -6.33 8.99
C LEU A 124 14.96 -6.48 8.33
N PHE A 125 14.96 -7.09 7.16
CA PHE A 125 16.11 -7.11 6.25
C PHE A 125 15.96 -5.97 5.25
N ILE A 126 17.00 -5.18 5.07
CA ILE A 126 17.08 -4.16 4.03
C ILE A 126 18.29 -4.53 3.18
N ALA A 127 18.06 -4.68 1.87
CA ALA A 127 19.12 -5.02 0.93
C ALA A 127 20.28 -4.00 0.98
N PRO A 128 21.51 -4.42 0.67
CA PRO A 128 22.67 -3.55 0.67
C PRO A 128 22.46 -2.26 -0.12
N GLY A 129 23.12 -1.18 0.30
CA GLY A 129 22.95 0.16 -0.28
C GLY A 129 23.26 0.28 -1.79
N ASN A 130 23.98 -0.68 -2.35
CA ASN A 130 24.29 -0.80 -3.78
C ASN A 130 23.21 -1.52 -4.60
N LEU A 131 22.16 -2.09 -3.97
CA LEU A 131 21.02 -2.65 -4.70
C LEU A 131 20.02 -1.53 -5.00
N ASN A 132 20.11 -0.96 -6.20
CA ASN A 132 19.24 0.14 -6.60
C ASN A 132 18.17 -0.35 -7.60
N PRO A 133 16.87 -0.15 -7.32
CA PRO A 133 15.79 -0.55 -8.23
C PRO A 133 15.82 0.12 -9.62
N LYS A 134 16.60 1.18 -9.79
CA LYS A 134 16.78 1.85 -11.09
C LYS A 134 17.82 1.17 -11.98
N ASP A 135 18.65 0.29 -11.42
CA ASP A 135 19.69 -0.38 -12.18
C ASP A 135 19.08 -1.42 -13.13
N ARG A 136 19.74 -1.58 -14.28
CA ARG A 136 19.29 -2.55 -15.31
C ARG A 136 19.40 -3.99 -14.83
N ASP A 137 20.39 -4.28 -13.99
CA ASP A 137 20.67 -5.61 -13.42
C ASP A 137 20.01 -5.85 -12.05
N PHE A 138 19.07 -4.97 -11.67
CA PHE A 138 18.38 -5.10 -10.38
C PHE A 138 17.70 -6.46 -10.21
N ALA A 139 16.99 -6.95 -11.22
CA ALA A 139 16.28 -8.22 -11.11
C ALA A 139 17.25 -9.39 -10.91
N GLN A 140 18.39 -9.39 -11.61
CA GLN A 140 19.44 -10.40 -11.49
C GLN A 140 20.04 -10.42 -10.08
N LYS A 141 20.23 -9.23 -9.49
CA LYS A 141 20.74 -9.09 -8.11
C LYS A 141 19.68 -9.39 -7.05
N ALA A 142 18.43 -9.05 -7.31
CA ALA A 142 17.33 -9.26 -6.37
C ALA A 142 16.85 -10.73 -6.30
N ALA A 143 16.85 -11.44 -7.42
CA ALA A 143 16.36 -12.82 -7.49
C ALA A 143 17.05 -13.78 -6.49
N PRO A 144 18.36 -13.81 -6.34
CA PRO A 144 19.02 -14.64 -5.32
C PRO A 144 18.60 -14.29 -3.88
N ILE A 145 18.38 -13.01 -3.59
CA ILE A 145 17.94 -12.56 -2.26
C ILE A 145 16.50 -13.03 -2.00
N VAL A 146 15.62 -12.92 -3.02
CA VAL A 146 14.25 -13.45 -2.93
C VAL A 146 14.26 -14.94 -2.66
N GLU A 147 15.06 -15.71 -3.40
CA GLU A 147 15.22 -17.16 -3.22
C GLU A 147 15.67 -17.48 -1.80
N GLU A 148 16.72 -16.85 -1.29
CA GLU A 148 17.21 -17.06 0.06
C GLU A 148 16.16 -16.71 1.13
N CYS A 149 15.43 -15.60 0.97
CA CYS A 149 14.32 -15.28 1.88
C CYS A 149 13.26 -16.38 1.90
N LEU A 150 12.87 -16.90 0.72
CA LEU A 150 11.87 -17.96 0.61
C LEU A 150 12.34 -19.29 1.21
N ASP A 151 13.60 -19.65 0.99
CA ASP A 151 14.17 -20.88 1.55
C ASP A 151 14.18 -20.83 3.09
N ARG A 152 14.67 -19.73 3.67
CA ARG A 152 14.74 -19.55 5.12
C ARG A 152 13.37 -19.44 5.80
N THR A 153 12.33 -19.01 5.08
CA THR A 153 10.97 -18.93 5.59
C THR A 153 10.09 -20.11 5.19
N SER A 154 10.66 -21.08 4.45
CA SER A 154 9.94 -22.24 3.89
C SER A 154 8.74 -21.81 3.05
N GLY A 155 8.92 -20.87 2.12
CA GLY A 155 7.85 -20.20 1.41
C GLY A 155 7.02 -19.33 2.35
N ARG A 156 5.69 -19.53 2.41
CA ARG A 156 4.73 -18.77 3.22
C ARG A 156 4.87 -17.26 3.03
N ALA A 157 4.97 -16.85 1.76
CA ALA A 157 5.45 -15.52 1.43
C ALA A 157 4.55 -14.76 0.46
N PHE A 158 4.48 -13.44 0.66
CA PHE A 158 4.11 -12.48 -0.37
C PHE A 158 5.36 -11.80 -0.91
N VAL A 159 5.52 -11.84 -2.24
CA VAL A 159 6.57 -11.12 -2.96
C VAL A 159 5.90 -9.99 -3.74
N LEU A 160 6.05 -8.78 -3.24
CA LEU A 160 5.30 -7.60 -3.67
C LEU A 160 6.15 -6.67 -4.52
N PHE A 161 5.67 -6.40 -5.71
CA PHE A 161 6.34 -5.56 -6.69
C PHE A 161 5.55 -4.27 -6.93
N THR A 162 6.24 -3.24 -7.34
CA THR A 162 5.61 -1.98 -7.71
C THR A 162 5.22 -1.93 -9.19
N SER A 163 5.60 -2.96 -9.99
CA SER A 163 5.19 -3.09 -11.39
C SER A 163 5.12 -4.54 -11.84
N TYR A 164 4.20 -4.84 -12.75
CA TYR A 164 4.08 -6.15 -13.38
C TYR A 164 5.30 -6.55 -14.20
N ALA A 165 5.98 -5.59 -14.84
CA ALA A 165 7.18 -5.86 -15.61
C ALA A 165 8.28 -6.46 -14.72
N ARG A 166 8.54 -5.82 -13.58
CA ARG A 166 9.54 -6.30 -12.61
C ARG A 166 9.15 -7.63 -11.98
N LEU A 167 7.86 -7.81 -11.65
CA LEU A 167 7.34 -9.08 -11.15
C LEU A 167 7.65 -10.22 -12.11
N ARG A 168 7.34 -10.04 -13.40
CA ARG A 168 7.59 -11.06 -14.44
C ARG A 168 9.07 -11.34 -14.62
N GLU A 169 9.90 -10.31 -14.62
CA GLU A 169 11.35 -10.41 -14.77
C GLU A 169 11.97 -11.26 -13.63
N VAL A 170 11.70 -10.90 -12.38
CA VAL A 170 12.23 -11.64 -11.21
C VAL A 170 11.65 -13.06 -11.18
N ARG A 171 10.36 -13.24 -11.47
CA ARG A 171 9.73 -14.57 -11.51
C ARG A 171 10.35 -15.46 -12.57
N ALA A 172 10.70 -14.92 -13.75
CA ALA A 172 11.37 -15.68 -14.82
C ALA A 172 12.77 -16.14 -14.38
N LEU A 173 13.54 -15.32 -13.67
CA LEU A 173 14.84 -15.67 -13.12
C LEU A 173 14.76 -16.75 -12.01
N LEU A 174 13.62 -16.84 -11.33
CA LEU A 174 13.36 -17.86 -10.29
C LEU A 174 12.67 -19.12 -10.83
N ALA A 175 12.37 -19.17 -12.13
CA ALA A 175 11.72 -20.34 -12.74
C ALA A 175 12.59 -21.59 -12.62
N GLY A 176 12.02 -22.69 -12.13
CA GLY A 176 12.73 -23.94 -11.89
C GLY A 176 13.67 -23.96 -10.66
N ARG A 177 13.83 -22.84 -9.96
CA ARG A 177 14.67 -22.74 -8.75
C ARG A 177 13.84 -22.86 -7.47
N LEU A 178 12.60 -22.34 -7.47
CA LEU A 178 11.72 -22.40 -6.32
C LEU A 178 11.07 -23.78 -6.20
N THR A 179 11.18 -24.38 -5.02
CA THR A 179 10.56 -25.67 -4.68
C THR A 179 9.16 -25.51 -4.08
N PHE A 180 8.73 -24.27 -3.81
CA PHE A 180 7.45 -23.96 -3.18
C PHE A 180 6.33 -23.80 -4.20
N PRO A 181 5.07 -24.17 -3.84
CA PRO A 181 3.92 -23.84 -4.65
C PRO A 181 3.84 -22.33 -4.87
N THR A 182 3.81 -21.90 -6.12
CA THR A 182 3.92 -20.46 -6.47
C THR A 182 2.82 -20.09 -7.45
N LYS A 183 2.16 -18.95 -7.16
CA LYS A 183 1.22 -18.30 -8.09
C LYS A 183 1.52 -16.82 -8.25
N LEU A 184 1.08 -16.30 -9.41
CA LEU A 184 1.18 -14.88 -9.72
C LEU A 184 -0.21 -14.25 -9.72
N GLN A 185 -0.24 -12.97 -9.35
CA GLN A 185 -1.41 -12.14 -9.55
C GLN A 185 -1.83 -12.14 -11.02
N GLY A 186 -3.12 -12.45 -11.27
CA GLY A 186 -3.69 -12.56 -12.61
C GLY A 186 -3.84 -14.00 -13.11
N GLU A 187 -3.24 -15.01 -12.48
CA GLU A 187 -3.50 -16.42 -12.81
C GLU A 187 -4.89 -16.88 -12.37
N LEU A 188 -5.42 -16.30 -11.31
CA LEU A 188 -6.76 -16.55 -10.80
C LEU A 188 -7.43 -15.22 -10.41
N PRO A 189 -8.76 -15.16 -10.31
CA PRO A 189 -9.43 -14.05 -9.63
C PRO A 189 -8.90 -13.86 -8.22
N ARG A 190 -8.86 -12.60 -7.74
CA ARG A 190 -8.22 -12.24 -6.45
C ARG A 190 -8.68 -13.10 -5.27
N ALA A 191 -9.98 -13.33 -5.14
CA ALA A 191 -10.52 -14.16 -4.05
C ALA A 191 -10.00 -15.59 -4.12
N ALA A 192 -10.08 -16.24 -5.28
CA ALA A 192 -9.60 -17.61 -5.49
C ALA A 192 -8.08 -17.73 -5.28
N LEU A 193 -7.30 -16.69 -5.61
CA LEU A 193 -5.86 -16.66 -5.38
C LEU A 193 -5.53 -16.61 -3.88
N LEU A 194 -6.31 -15.87 -3.11
CA LEU A 194 -6.16 -15.81 -1.65
C LEU A 194 -6.61 -17.10 -0.97
N ASP A 195 -7.70 -17.70 -1.45
CA ASP A 195 -8.16 -18.99 -0.93
C ASP A 195 -7.15 -20.10 -1.21
N TRP A 196 -6.57 -20.09 -2.43
CA TRP A 196 -5.46 -20.97 -2.75
C TRP A 196 -4.26 -20.77 -1.83
N PHE A 197 -3.87 -19.51 -1.56
CA PHE A 197 -2.74 -19.20 -0.69
C PHE A 197 -2.98 -19.71 0.74
N ARG A 198 -4.20 -19.53 1.27
CA ARG A 198 -4.57 -20.00 2.61
C ARG A 198 -4.60 -21.53 2.71
N ALA A 199 -5.03 -22.21 1.64
CA ALA A 199 -5.19 -23.66 1.62
C ALA A 199 -3.90 -24.41 1.28
N THR A 200 -2.89 -23.74 0.70
CA THR A 200 -1.68 -24.38 0.20
C THR A 200 -0.53 -24.19 1.19
N PRO A 201 0.01 -25.26 1.79
CA PRO A 201 1.18 -25.15 2.64
C PRO A 201 2.39 -24.58 1.89
N ASN A 202 3.15 -23.73 2.57
CA ASN A 202 4.37 -23.11 2.03
C ASN A 202 4.16 -22.32 0.72
N ALA A 203 2.95 -21.82 0.48
CA ALA A 203 2.63 -21.08 -0.72
C ALA A 203 3.43 -19.78 -0.85
N VAL A 204 3.78 -19.43 -2.07
CA VAL A 204 4.40 -18.15 -2.44
C VAL A 204 3.51 -17.43 -3.44
N LEU A 205 3.14 -16.19 -3.12
CA LEU A 205 2.31 -15.36 -3.97
C LEU A 205 3.07 -14.13 -4.45
N PHE A 206 3.24 -14.03 -5.76
CA PHE A 206 3.80 -12.86 -6.42
C PHE A 206 2.68 -11.90 -6.81
N GLY A 207 2.75 -10.66 -6.33
CA GLY A 207 1.73 -9.65 -6.59
C GLY A 207 2.29 -8.24 -6.76
N THR A 208 1.40 -7.32 -7.14
CA THR A 208 1.71 -5.90 -7.24
C THR A 208 0.94 -5.09 -6.19
N GLY A 209 1.07 -3.77 -6.21
CA GLY A 209 0.55 -2.85 -5.21
C GLY A 209 -0.91 -3.06 -4.77
N THR A 210 -1.79 -3.55 -5.65
CA THR A 210 -3.19 -3.85 -5.31
C THR A 210 -3.34 -5.01 -4.31
N PHE A 211 -2.32 -5.85 -4.17
CA PHE A 211 -2.28 -6.91 -3.17
C PHE A 211 -1.84 -6.44 -1.78
N TRP A 212 -1.34 -5.21 -1.63
CA TRP A 212 -1.03 -4.65 -0.31
C TRP A 212 -2.30 -4.33 0.49
N GLU A 213 -3.39 -4.04 -0.20
CA GLU A 213 -4.63 -3.59 0.40
C GLU A 213 -5.64 -4.73 0.51
N GLY A 214 -6.30 -4.82 1.68
CA GLY A 214 -7.44 -5.72 1.88
C GLY A 214 -7.16 -7.22 1.89
N ILE A 215 -5.89 -7.68 2.03
CA ILE A 215 -5.57 -9.09 2.22
C ILE A 215 -5.58 -9.40 3.70
N ASP A 216 -6.37 -10.38 4.09
CA ASP A 216 -6.42 -10.94 5.43
C ASP A 216 -5.93 -12.40 5.41
N VAL A 217 -4.66 -12.59 5.81
CA VAL A 217 -4.07 -13.91 6.06
C VAL A 217 -3.50 -13.89 7.47
N VAL A 218 -4.04 -14.71 8.34
CA VAL A 218 -3.68 -14.78 9.76
C VAL A 218 -2.90 -16.06 10.02
N GLY A 219 -1.94 -15.99 10.96
CA GLY A 219 -1.19 -17.14 11.45
C GLY A 219 -0.01 -17.53 10.57
N ASP A 220 0.45 -18.77 10.76
CA ASP A 220 1.69 -19.30 10.17
C ASP A 220 1.71 -19.40 8.65
N GLN A 221 0.59 -19.11 7.99
CA GLN A 221 0.50 -19.12 6.52
C GLN A 221 1.26 -17.97 5.85
N LEU A 222 1.51 -16.87 6.56
CA LEU A 222 2.31 -15.75 6.09
C LEU A 222 3.41 -15.42 7.08
N SER A 223 4.64 -15.78 6.77
CA SER A 223 5.81 -15.51 7.59
C SER A 223 6.90 -14.72 6.86
N CYS A 224 6.64 -14.33 5.61
CA CYS A 224 7.56 -13.52 4.83
C CYS A 224 6.81 -12.52 3.95
N VAL A 225 7.25 -11.26 3.99
CA VAL A 225 6.80 -10.22 3.06
C VAL A 225 8.03 -9.60 2.43
N ILE A 226 8.18 -9.78 1.11
CA ILE A 226 9.28 -9.22 0.34
C ILE A 226 8.73 -8.07 -0.49
N ILE A 227 9.41 -6.93 -0.46
CA ILE A 227 9.03 -5.70 -1.14
C ILE A 227 10.17 -5.30 -2.07
N ASP A 228 9.89 -5.20 -3.37
CA ASP A 228 10.91 -4.97 -4.40
C ASP A 228 11.62 -3.62 -4.24
N ARG A 229 10.87 -2.59 -3.87
CA ARG A 229 11.39 -1.22 -3.67
C ARG A 229 10.47 -0.39 -2.79
N LEU A 230 10.97 0.74 -2.34
CA LEU A 230 10.19 1.74 -1.63
C LEU A 230 8.93 2.09 -2.44
N PRO A 231 7.72 1.91 -1.86
CA PRO A 231 6.45 1.98 -2.59
C PRO A 231 5.98 3.43 -2.77
N PHE A 232 6.81 4.28 -3.36
CA PHE A 232 6.41 5.62 -3.72
C PHE A 232 5.21 5.60 -4.68
N PRO A 233 4.25 6.52 -4.55
CA PRO A 233 3.25 6.73 -5.57
C PRO A 233 3.89 7.00 -6.93
N SER A 234 3.23 6.59 -8.01
CA SER A 234 3.76 6.83 -9.36
C SER A 234 3.57 8.29 -9.76
N PRO A 235 4.62 9.02 -10.12
CA PRO A 235 4.46 10.38 -10.67
C PRO A 235 3.70 10.42 -12.02
N ALA A 236 3.55 9.27 -12.69
CA ALA A 236 2.74 9.16 -13.91
C ALA A 236 1.23 9.06 -13.62
N ASP A 237 0.83 8.86 -12.37
CA ASP A 237 -0.56 8.93 -11.95
C ASP A 237 -1.00 10.41 -11.95
N PRO A 238 -2.08 10.78 -12.66
CA PRO A 238 -2.52 12.17 -12.78
C PRO A 238 -2.83 12.83 -11.43
N LEU A 239 -3.42 12.10 -10.48
CA LEU A 239 -3.72 12.63 -9.13
C LEU A 239 -2.44 12.87 -8.34
N VAL A 240 -1.47 11.97 -8.45
CA VAL A 240 -0.17 12.10 -7.81
C VAL A 240 0.58 13.31 -8.38
N ALA A 241 0.63 13.43 -9.71
CA ALA A 241 1.28 14.54 -10.41
C ALA A 241 0.68 15.89 -9.98
N ALA A 242 -0.63 15.98 -9.93
CA ALA A 242 -1.31 17.22 -9.54
C ALA A 242 -1.09 17.59 -8.06
N ARG A 243 -1.10 16.62 -7.15
CA ARG A 243 -0.78 16.88 -5.73
C ARG A 243 0.64 17.38 -5.55
N ILE A 244 1.60 16.79 -6.27
CA ILE A 244 2.98 17.25 -6.28
C ILE A 244 3.05 18.69 -6.79
N ALA A 245 2.45 18.98 -7.93
CA ALA A 245 2.44 20.31 -8.52
C ALA A 245 1.79 21.37 -7.60
N ALA A 246 0.68 21.04 -6.93
CA ALA A 246 0.02 21.93 -5.99
C ALA A 246 0.88 22.23 -4.76
N LEU A 247 1.63 21.26 -4.25
CA LEU A 247 2.57 21.47 -3.13
C LEU A 247 3.74 22.36 -3.58
N GLU A 248 4.30 22.10 -4.75
CA GLU A 248 5.41 22.88 -5.31
C GLU A 248 5.00 24.33 -5.60
N ALA A 249 3.79 24.57 -6.09
CA ALA A 249 3.24 25.91 -6.27
C ALA A 249 3.11 26.69 -4.95
N ARG A 250 2.96 25.98 -3.82
CA ARG A 250 2.95 26.54 -2.46
C ARG A 250 4.35 26.62 -1.82
N GLY A 251 5.42 26.37 -2.59
CA GLY A 251 6.80 26.36 -2.11
C GLY A 251 7.18 25.16 -1.22
N ARG A 252 6.39 24.08 -1.26
CA ARG A 252 6.61 22.86 -0.48
C ARG A 252 7.08 21.72 -1.38
N SER A 253 8.04 20.94 -0.92
CA SER A 253 8.51 19.76 -1.67
C SER A 253 7.43 18.69 -1.75
N GLY A 254 6.94 18.38 -2.96
CA GLY A 254 6.00 17.28 -3.20
C GLY A 254 6.60 15.92 -2.81
N PHE A 255 7.92 15.77 -2.92
CA PHE A 255 8.61 14.56 -2.49
C PHE A 255 8.56 14.39 -0.96
N GLU A 256 8.88 15.42 -0.20
CA GLU A 256 8.94 15.34 1.27
C GLU A 256 7.56 15.31 1.91
N HIS A 257 6.58 16.08 1.37
CA HIS A 257 5.27 16.25 2.00
C HIS A 257 4.19 15.29 1.46
N TYR A 258 4.46 14.58 0.36
CA TYR A 258 3.50 13.64 -0.19
C TYR A 258 4.08 12.26 -0.51
N MET A 259 5.21 12.19 -1.22
CA MET A 259 5.77 10.91 -1.67
C MET A 259 6.30 10.06 -0.50
N ILE A 260 7.11 10.67 0.38
CA ILE A 260 7.66 9.98 1.56
C ILE A 260 6.55 9.53 2.52
N PRO A 261 5.62 10.39 2.96
CA PRO A 261 4.49 10.00 3.79
C PRO A 261 3.68 8.85 3.21
N SER A 262 3.35 8.94 1.94
CA SER A 262 2.61 7.87 1.23
C SER A 262 3.36 6.53 1.23
N ALA A 263 4.67 6.55 1.03
CA ALA A 263 5.50 5.35 1.08
C ALA A 263 5.54 4.73 2.49
N ILE A 264 5.63 5.56 3.53
CA ILE A 264 5.60 5.11 4.93
C ILE A 264 4.27 4.42 5.23
N VAL A 265 3.14 5.01 4.86
CA VAL A 265 1.81 4.42 5.08
C VAL A 265 1.70 3.05 4.40
N ARG A 266 2.13 2.95 3.14
CA ARG A 266 2.12 1.68 2.39
C ARG A 266 3.03 0.63 3.02
N LEU A 267 4.24 0.99 3.43
CA LEU A 267 5.14 0.05 4.12
C LEU A 267 4.55 -0.43 5.45
N LYS A 268 3.95 0.47 6.26
CA LYS A 268 3.25 0.08 7.50
C LYS A 268 2.11 -0.90 7.24
N GLN A 269 1.38 -0.73 6.15
CA GLN A 269 0.35 -1.71 5.75
C GLN A 269 0.98 -3.09 5.48
N GLY A 270 2.14 -3.15 4.82
CA GLY A 270 2.91 -4.38 4.62
C GLY A 270 3.30 -5.05 5.94
N PHE A 271 3.82 -4.29 6.89
CA PHE A 271 4.13 -4.79 8.25
C PHE A 271 2.89 -5.34 8.96
N GLY A 272 1.76 -4.64 8.86
CA GLY A 272 0.50 -5.07 9.44
C GLY A 272 -0.07 -6.35 8.83
N ARG A 273 0.46 -6.80 7.68
CA ARG A 273 0.10 -8.10 7.10
C ARG A 273 0.84 -9.25 7.79
N LEU A 274 2.07 -9.00 8.24
CA LEU A 274 2.91 -10.02 8.81
C LEU A 274 2.59 -10.32 10.29
N ILE A 275 2.38 -9.29 11.11
CA ILE A 275 2.16 -9.42 12.54
C ILE A 275 0.75 -8.97 12.90
N ARG A 276 -0.12 -9.91 13.25
CA ARG A 276 -1.54 -9.72 13.58
C ARG A 276 -1.95 -10.33 14.92
N SER A 277 -1.13 -11.26 15.41
CA SER A 277 -1.31 -11.91 16.70
C SER A 277 -0.01 -11.89 17.50
N LYS A 278 -0.10 -12.19 18.78
CA LYS A 278 1.10 -12.31 19.65
C LYS A 278 1.97 -13.53 19.29
N SER A 279 1.43 -14.48 18.55
CA SER A 279 2.14 -15.68 18.10
C SER A 279 2.78 -15.53 16.72
N ASP A 280 2.36 -14.55 15.90
CA ASP A 280 2.89 -14.35 14.56
C ASP A 280 4.38 -13.97 14.61
N ARG A 281 5.08 -14.38 13.59
CA ARG A 281 6.52 -14.12 13.41
C ARG A 281 6.84 -14.03 11.95
N GLY A 282 7.88 -13.26 11.62
CA GLY A 282 8.32 -13.29 10.26
C GLY A 282 9.37 -12.29 9.87
N LEU A 283 9.65 -12.34 8.57
CA LEU A 283 10.59 -11.50 7.85
C LEU A 283 9.85 -10.46 7.01
N ILE A 284 10.30 -9.22 7.11
CA ILE A 284 10.06 -8.22 6.07
C ILE A 284 11.40 -7.94 5.40
N ALA A 285 11.45 -8.16 4.08
CA ALA A 285 12.62 -7.89 3.27
C ALA A 285 12.31 -6.75 2.30
N LEU A 286 13.05 -5.65 2.42
CA LEU A 286 13.00 -4.51 1.51
C LEU A 286 14.21 -4.56 0.58
N LEU A 287 13.96 -4.83 -0.71
CA LEU A 287 15.01 -4.99 -1.72
C LEU A 287 15.43 -3.65 -2.36
N ASP A 288 15.43 -2.59 -1.59
CA ASP A 288 15.75 -1.24 -2.03
C ASP A 288 16.87 -0.65 -1.17
N GLY A 289 18.09 -0.72 -1.67
CA GLY A 289 19.26 -0.20 -0.96
C GLY A 289 19.23 1.31 -0.70
N ARG A 290 18.37 2.05 -1.39
CA ARG A 290 18.16 3.48 -1.14
C ARG A 290 17.61 3.73 0.27
N ALA A 291 16.96 2.77 0.88
CA ALA A 291 16.51 2.84 2.27
C ALA A 291 17.70 2.97 3.25
N LEU A 292 18.90 2.51 2.88
CA LEU A 292 20.14 2.67 3.67
C LEU A 292 21.03 3.81 3.18
N SER A 293 21.06 4.06 1.86
CA SER A 293 22.02 4.96 1.24
C SER A 293 21.54 6.39 1.06
N MET A 294 20.21 6.62 1.12
CA MET A 294 19.63 7.94 0.90
C MET A 294 19.11 8.55 2.21
N ARG A 295 19.23 9.87 2.34
CA ARG A 295 18.79 10.60 3.54
C ARG A 295 17.30 10.32 3.89
N TYR A 296 16.42 10.32 2.92
CA TYR A 296 15.01 10.01 3.12
C TYR A 296 14.76 8.56 3.54
N GLY A 297 15.69 7.65 3.23
CA GLY A 297 15.59 6.26 3.61
C GLY A 297 15.57 6.07 5.11
N ALA A 298 16.41 6.79 5.85
CA ALA A 298 16.41 6.77 7.31
C ALA A 298 15.04 7.23 7.85
N THR A 299 14.49 8.33 7.33
CA THR A 299 13.15 8.84 7.72
C THR A 299 12.06 7.78 7.53
N ILE A 300 12.09 7.07 6.39
CA ILE A 300 11.11 6.03 6.10
C ILE A 300 11.28 4.85 7.07
N VAL A 301 12.50 4.36 7.24
CA VAL A 301 12.78 3.17 8.06
C VAL A 301 12.50 3.42 9.53
N ASP A 302 12.81 4.61 10.05
CA ASP A 302 12.57 4.98 11.45
C ASP A 302 11.07 5.19 11.78
N ALA A 303 10.26 5.45 10.74
CA ALA A 303 8.81 5.54 10.88
C ALA A 303 8.11 4.16 10.94
N LEU A 304 8.81 3.06 10.60
CA LEU A 304 8.23 1.71 10.61
C LEU A 304 8.10 1.14 12.03
N PRO A 305 7.28 0.09 12.23
CA PRO A 305 7.27 -0.64 13.49
C PRO A 305 8.69 -1.10 13.89
N PRO A 306 9.02 -1.11 15.18
CA PRO A 306 10.39 -1.33 15.67
C PRO A 306 10.83 -2.80 15.61
N ALA A 307 10.79 -3.39 14.41
CA ALA A 307 11.32 -4.72 14.13
C ALA A 307 12.85 -4.75 14.29
N THR A 308 13.39 -5.88 14.72
CA THR A 308 14.84 -6.06 14.79
C THR A 308 15.46 -6.09 13.40
N ARG A 309 16.33 -5.11 13.10
CA ARG A 309 17.06 -5.06 11.83
C ARG A 309 18.12 -6.15 11.79
N ILE A 310 18.21 -6.82 10.65
CA ILE A 310 19.25 -7.81 10.37
C ILE A 310 20.01 -7.42 9.11
N ALA A 311 21.32 -7.60 9.14
CA ALA A 311 22.18 -7.33 7.99
C ALA A 311 22.35 -8.58 7.10
N ASP A 312 22.16 -9.76 7.67
CA ASP A 312 22.32 -11.04 7.02
C ASP A 312 21.10 -11.92 7.28
N LEU A 313 20.62 -12.62 6.26
CA LEU A 313 19.45 -13.48 6.34
C LEU A 313 19.67 -14.73 7.21
N SER A 314 20.93 -15.15 7.46
CA SER A 314 21.24 -16.25 8.39
C SER A 314 20.77 -15.96 9.83
N ALA A 315 20.62 -14.69 10.20
CA ALA A 315 20.04 -14.31 11.49
C ALA A 315 18.58 -14.76 11.69
N LEU A 316 17.89 -15.17 10.62
CA LEU A 316 16.54 -15.77 10.71
C LEU A 316 16.55 -17.15 11.35
N ASP A 317 17.63 -17.91 11.22
CA ASP A 317 17.72 -19.25 11.79
C ASP A 317 17.55 -19.21 13.31
N ALA A 318 18.12 -18.20 13.96
CA ALA A 318 17.93 -17.97 15.39
C ALA A 318 16.49 -17.61 15.76
N LEU A 319 15.80 -16.80 14.93
CA LEU A 319 14.39 -16.48 15.12
C LEU A 319 13.52 -17.72 15.08
N TRP A 320 13.74 -18.59 14.09
CA TRP A 320 12.94 -19.80 13.93
C TRP A 320 13.24 -20.82 15.01
N ALA A 321 14.50 -20.94 15.46
CA ALA A 321 14.90 -21.83 16.56
C ALA A 321 14.27 -21.41 17.90
N GLU A 322 14.17 -20.11 18.19
CA GLU A 322 13.54 -19.59 19.41
C GLU A 322 12.05 -19.98 19.50
N PHE A 323 11.41 -20.19 18.36
CA PHE A 323 9.97 -20.39 18.27
C PHE A 323 9.56 -21.71 17.63
N ALA A 324 10.50 -22.59 17.32
CA ALA A 324 10.16 -23.95 16.94
C ALA A 324 9.32 -24.56 18.09
N PRO A 325 8.13 -25.12 17.82
CA PRO A 325 7.45 -25.89 18.85
C PRO A 325 8.42 -26.95 19.35
N LEU A 326 8.57 -27.05 20.68
CA LEU A 326 9.29 -28.14 21.29
C LEU A 326 8.77 -29.40 20.57
N ARG A 327 9.63 -30.04 19.79
CA ARG A 327 9.28 -31.31 19.15
C ARG A 327 8.96 -32.25 20.30
N THR A 328 7.69 -32.41 20.61
CA THR A 328 7.22 -33.55 21.38
C THR A 328 7.58 -34.75 20.54
N SER A 329 8.69 -35.38 20.95
CA SER A 329 9.04 -36.70 20.49
C SER A 329 7.85 -37.59 20.86
N ILE A 330 7.00 -37.90 19.89
CA ILE A 330 6.04 -39.00 20.03
C ILE A 330 6.92 -40.25 20.09
N PRO A 331 6.93 -41.02 21.20
CA PRO A 331 7.56 -42.30 21.19
C PRO A 331 6.87 -43.15 20.13
N LYS A 332 7.63 -43.68 19.21
CA LYS A 332 7.17 -44.77 18.34
C LYS A 332 7.05 -46.01 19.23
N ASP A 333 5.85 -46.35 19.63
CA ASP A 333 5.48 -47.69 20.02
C ASP A 333 5.11 -48.48 18.75
#